data_5e68b0a13842f9326554f653a0b0774f
#
_entry.id   5e68b0a13842f9326554f653a0b0774f
#
_cell.length_a   1.000
_cell.length_b   1.000
_cell.length_c   1.000
_cell.angle_alpha   90.00
_cell.angle_beta   90.00
_cell.angle_gamma   90.00
#
_symmetry.space_group_name_H-M   'P 1'
#
loop_
_entity.id
_entity.type
_entity.pdbx_description
1 polymer ?
#
loop_
_entity_poly.entity_id
_entity_poly.type
_entity_poly.pdbx_seq_one_letter_code
_entity_poly.pdbx_strand_id
1 'polypeptide(L)'
;LQQHGELPFRYDGDNWSYDALCERQKRRGVRLSQYLTPDATARRIAALAVRYFENDSRIMDVCCGTGQLTRALIAEGVHPSQIVGLEVDRELADFYARLYPVTQTLIGPYRDIDFRCENVVANPPFETTEVVDFLSWLAKVQQPGDRSVLLLPHGFIDKQRPKGIQETLRQFEVLYRTPMQERFARTNVIAEIVVLERR
;
A
#
# COMPACT_ATOMS: atom_id res chain seq x y z
N LEU A 1 2.69 16.35 18.09
CA LEU A 1 1.52 16.56 17.21
C LEU A 1 1.61 17.99 16.70
N GLN A 2 2.32 18.19 15.60
CA GLN A 2 2.34 19.48 14.92
C GLN A 2 0.97 19.70 14.30
N GLN A 3 0.39 20.85 14.57
CA GLN A 3 -0.79 21.36 13.89
C GLN A 3 -0.46 21.45 12.41
N HIS A 4 -0.94 20.50 11.65
CA HIS A 4 -0.91 20.58 10.20
C HIS A 4 -1.85 21.73 9.82
N GLY A 5 -1.32 22.75 9.15
CA GLY A 5 -2.10 23.88 8.66
C GLY A 5 -3.32 23.36 7.88
N GLU A 6 -4.40 24.11 7.89
CA GLU A 6 -5.64 23.74 7.19
C GLU A 6 -5.33 23.34 5.76
N LEU A 7 -5.50 22.05 5.47
CA LEU A 7 -5.40 21.53 4.12
C LEU A 7 -6.53 22.13 3.29
N PRO A 8 -6.29 22.47 2.02
CA PRO A 8 -7.31 23.03 1.14
C PRO A 8 -8.49 22.08 0.90
N PHE A 9 -8.46 20.91 1.53
CA PHE A 9 -9.47 19.87 1.49
C PHE A 9 -9.77 19.43 2.91
N ARG A 10 -11.04 19.49 3.31
CA ARG A 10 -11.48 18.84 4.54
C ARG A 10 -11.35 17.33 4.34
N TYR A 11 -10.52 16.70 5.11
CA TYR A 11 -10.49 15.27 5.26
C TYR A 11 -11.52 14.91 6.35
N ASP A 12 -12.69 14.49 5.93
CA ASP A 12 -13.75 14.03 6.83
C ASP A 12 -13.97 12.50 6.72
N GLY A 13 -12.89 11.77 6.52
CA GLY A 13 -12.92 10.32 6.38
C GLY A 13 -13.02 9.85 4.92
N ASP A 14 -13.15 8.55 4.77
CA ASP A 14 -12.89 7.82 3.53
C ASP A 14 -13.79 8.18 2.33
N ASN A 15 -14.98 8.70 2.57
CA ASN A 15 -15.96 8.95 1.50
C ASN A 15 -15.62 10.16 0.62
N TRP A 16 -15.09 11.21 1.21
CA TRP A 16 -14.76 12.44 0.49
C TRP A 16 -13.63 12.21 -0.51
N SER A 17 -12.58 11.58 -0.05
CA SER A 17 -11.39 11.33 -0.87
C SER A 17 -11.69 10.40 -2.04
N TYR A 18 -12.60 9.44 -1.87
CA TYR A 18 -13.02 8.55 -2.95
C TYR A 18 -13.80 9.29 -4.04
N ASP A 19 -14.75 10.14 -3.67
CA ASP A 19 -15.52 10.95 -4.63
C ASP A 19 -14.62 11.92 -5.39
N ALA A 20 -13.71 12.58 -4.71
CA ALA A 20 -12.73 13.46 -5.34
C ALA A 20 -11.81 12.71 -6.32
N LEU A 21 -11.38 11.51 -5.95
CA LEU A 21 -10.61 10.64 -6.85
C LEU A 21 -11.41 10.21 -8.07
N CYS A 22 -12.66 9.80 -7.90
CA CYS A 22 -13.55 9.41 -9.00
C CYS A 22 -13.81 10.56 -9.97
N GLU A 23 -14.13 11.76 -9.47
CA GLU A 23 -14.35 12.94 -10.29
C GLU A 23 -13.09 13.37 -11.05
N ARG A 24 -11.94 13.25 -10.42
CA ARG A 24 -10.65 13.53 -11.01
C ARG A 24 -10.29 12.55 -12.13
N GLN A 25 -10.52 11.26 -11.91
CA GLN A 25 -10.31 10.22 -12.91
C GLN A 25 -11.21 10.44 -14.13
N LYS A 26 -12.49 10.78 -13.91
CA LYS A 26 -13.41 11.15 -15.00
C LYS A 26 -12.90 12.32 -15.82
N ARG A 27 -12.42 13.38 -15.16
CA ARG A 27 -11.89 14.59 -15.83
C ARG A 27 -10.64 14.31 -16.66
N ARG A 28 -9.81 13.38 -16.23
CA ARG A 28 -8.53 13.04 -16.90
C ARG A 28 -8.66 11.92 -17.92
N GLY A 29 -9.79 11.22 -17.97
CA GLY A 29 -9.96 10.03 -18.83
C GLY A 29 -9.06 8.85 -18.45
N VAL A 30 -8.44 8.89 -17.27
CA VAL A 30 -7.55 7.85 -16.76
C VAL A 30 -8.25 7.09 -15.65
N ARG A 31 -8.42 5.78 -15.80
CA ARG A 31 -8.86 4.90 -14.71
C ARG A 31 -7.63 4.30 -14.03
N LEU A 32 -7.29 4.79 -12.86
CA LEU A 32 -6.40 4.12 -11.95
C LEU A 32 -7.27 3.34 -10.95
N SER A 33 -6.95 2.08 -10.70
CA SER A 33 -7.63 1.24 -9.69
C SER A 33 -7.25 1.72 -8.29
N GLN A 34 -7.68 2.93 -7.93
CA GLN A 34 -7.33 3.58 -6.66
C GLN A 34 -8.43 3.34 -5.64
N TYR A 35 -8.15 2.53 -4.64
CA TYR A 35 -9.01 2.30 -3.49
C TYR A 35 -8.32 2.78 -2.23
N LEU A 36 -8.97 3.71 -1.52
CA LEU A 36 -8.44 4.17 -0.24
C LEU A 36 -8.59 3.06 0.81
N THR A 37 -7.53 2.78 1.51
CA THR A 37 -7.55 1.79 2.59
C THR A 37 -8.37 2.33 3.77
N PRO A 38 -9.43 1.62 4.23
CA PRO A 38 -10.19 2.01 5.40
C PRO A 38 -9.30 2.10 6.66
N ASP A 39 -9.64 3.00 7.57
CA ASP A 39 -8.81 3.33 8.74
C ASP A 39 -8.52 2.14 9.65
N ALA A 40 -9.50 1.29 9.95
CA ALA A 40 -9.26 0.14 10.80
C ALA A 40 -8.39 -0.91 10.09
N THR A 41 -8.55 -1.08 8.78
CA THR A 41 -7.67 -1.94 7.96
C THR A 41 -6.25 -1.38 7.93
N ALA A 42 -6.08 -0.06 7.75
CA ALA A 42 -4.76 0.59 7.76
C ALA A 42 -4.06 0.40 9.12
N ARG A 43 -4.78 0.57 10.24
CA ARG A 43 -4.23 0.28 11.59
C ARG A 43 -3.79 -1.16 11.74
N ARG A 44 -4.57 -2.12 11.25
CA ARG A 44 -4.19 -3.55 11.30
C ARG A 44 -2.94 -3.85 10.48
N ILE A 45 -2.82 -3.26 9.29
CA ILE A 45 -1.62 -3.37 8.45
C ILE A 45 -0.41 -2.78 9.19
N ALA A 46 -0.55 -1.59 9.78
CA ALA A 46 0.53 -0.95 10.52
C ALA A 46 0.97 -1.76 11.76
N ALA A 47 0.02 -2.28 12.55
CA ALA A 47 0.33 -3.13 13.69
C ALA A 47 1.06 -4.43 13.27
N LEU A 48 0.68 -5.03 12.14
CA LEU A 48 1.40 -6.18 11.58
C LEU A 48 2.79 -5.78 11.06
N ALA A 49 2.92 -4.62 10.42
CA ALA A 49 4.20 -4.11 9.97
C ALA A 49 5.18 -3.95 11.16
N VAL A 50 4.75 -3.28 12.22
CA VAL A 50 5.59 -3.11 13.43
C VAL A 50 5.93 -4.47 14.09
N ARG A 51 5.03 -5.45 14.02
CA ARG A 51 5.29 -6.78 14.58
C ARG A 51 6.28 -7.61 13.76
N TYR A 52 6.25 -7.50 12.44
CA TYR A 52 7.00 -8.39 11.55
C TYR A 52 8.24 -7.74 10.95
N PHE A 53 8.32 -6.42 10.89
CA PHE A 53 9.49 -5.71 10.36
C PHE A 53 10.55 -5.52 11.45
N GLU A 54 11.79 -5.42 11.04
CA GLU A 54 12.87 -5.09 11.97
C GLU A 54 12.76 -3.64 12.41
N ASN A 55 13.04 -3.39 13.69
CA ASN A 55 13.10 -2.03 14.25
C ASN A 55 14.14 -1.20 13.49
N ASP A 56 13.86 0.09 13.33
CA ASP A 56 14.73 1.08 12.68
C ASP A 56 15.00 0.87 11.18
N SER A 57 14.39 -0.12 10.54
CA SER A 57 14.49 -0.32 9.09
C SER A 57 13.56 0.63 8.31
N ARG A 58 13.91 0.89 7.06
CA ARG A 58 13.04 1.66 6.16
C ARG A 58 11.80 0.86 5.79
N ILE A 59 10.68 1.57 5.71
CA ILE A 59 9.39 1.03 5.25
C ILE A 59 8.96 1.81 4.01
N MET A 60 8.72 1.11 2.92
CA MET A 60 8.17 1.70 1.71
C MET A 60 6.65 1.50 1.68
N ASP A 61 5.90 2.62 1.66
CA ASP A 61 4.45 2.65 1.42
C ASP A 61 4.22 2.78 -0.09
N VAL A 62 3.98 1.65 -0.75
CA VAL A 62 3.87 1.58 -2.21
C VAL A 62 2.42 1.73 -2.64
N CYS A 63 2.18 2.59 -3.64
CA CYS A 63 0.85 3.07 -4.02
C CYS A 63 0.20 3.84 -2.85
N CYS A 64 0.98 4.74 -2.24
CA CYS A 64 0.63 5.35 -0.96
C CYS A 64 -0.62 6.25 -1.01
N GLY A 65 -1.05 6.68 -2.20
CA GLY A 65 -2.25 7.49 -2.38
C GLY A 65 -2.23 8.75 -1.52
N THR A 66 -3.20 8.88 -0.63
CA THR A 66 -3.28 9.98 0.35
C THR A 66 -2.65 9.65 1.71
N GLY A 67 -1.94 8.51 1.83
CA GLY A 67 -1.11 8.18 2.99
C GLY A 67 -1.84 7.52 4.15
N GLN A 68 -2.89 6.73 3.92
CA GLN A 68 -3.60 6.02 5.00
C GLN A 68 -2.68 5.05 5.75
N LEU A 69 -1.85 4.28 5.03
CA LEU A 69 -0.91 3.36 5.65
C LEU A 69 0.20 4.12 6.38
N THR A 70 0.77 5.15 5.76
CA THR A 70 1.75 6.03 6.40
C THR A 70 1.22 6.63 7.70
N ARG A 71 -0.02 7.17 7.70
CA ARG A 71 -0.64 7.70 8.92
C ARG A 71 -0.75 6.65 10.01
N ALA A 72 -1.16 5.45 9.64
CA ALA A 72 -1.30 4.35 10.59
C ALA A 72 0.06 3.89 11.13
N LEU A 73 1.10 3.80 10.30
CA LEU A 73 2.47 3.48 10.74
C LEU A 73 3.00 4.50 11.75
N ILE A 74 2.80 5.80 11.49
CA ILE A 74 3.19 6.87 12.42
C ILE A 74 2.43 6.74 13.75
N ALA A 75 1.15 6.40 13.71
CA ALA A 75 0.34 6.18 14.91
C ALA A 75 0.81 4.96 15.74
N GLU A 76 1.36 3.94 15.10
CA GLU A 76 2.01 2.78 15.75
C GLU A 76 3.45 3.06 16.22
N GLY A 77 3.95 4.29 16.06
CA GLY A 77 5.26 4.72 16.57
C GLY A 77 6.40 4.66 15.57
N VAL A 78 6.15 4.33 14.31
CA VAL A 78 7.19 4.40 13.26
C VAL A 78 7.57 5.86 13.04
N HIS A 79 8.87 6.16 13.10
CA HIS A 79 9.33 7.53 12.87
C HIS A 79 9.15 7.92 11.40
N PRO A 80 8.57 9.09 11.09
CA PRO A 80 8.28 9.49 9.70
C PRO A 80 9.48 9.43 8.75
N SER A 81 10.71 9.68 9.24
CA SER A 81 11.93 9.60 8.42
C SER A 81 12.30 8.19 7.95
N GLN A 82 11.69 7.15 8.55
CA GLN A 82 11.86 5.75 8.12
C GLN A 82 10.92 5.40 6.96
N ILE A 83 9.91 6.24 6.68
CA ILE A 83 8.87 5.95 5.70
C ILE A 83 9.18 6.62 4.37
N VAL A 84 9.06 5.85 3.30
CA VAL A 84 9.17 6.31 1.92
C VAL A 84 7.85 6.04 1.22
N GLY A 85 7.12 7.09 0.85
CA GLY A 85 5.90 6.98 0.05
C GLY A 85 6.22 6.95 -1.43
N LEU A 86 5.60 6.04 -2.17
CA LEU A 86 5.70 5.94 -3.62
C LEU A 86 4.31 6.02 -4.26
N GLU A 87 4.10 7.01 -5.12
CA GLU A 87 2.84 7.23 -5.81
C GLU A 87 3.08 7.62 -7.28
N VAL A 88 2.32 7.00 -8.18
CA VAL A 88 2.40 7.29 -9.62
C VAL A 88 1.67 8.57 -10.00
N ASP A 89 0.62 8.89 -9.29
CA ASP A 89 -0.16 10.10 -9.52
C ASP A 89 0.50 11.30 -8.83
N ARG A 90 1.05 12.21 -9.65
CA ARG A 90 1.78 13.40 -9.16
C ARG A 90 0.98 14.24 -8.18
N GLU A 91 -0.31 14.45 -8.39
CA GLU A 91 -1.10 15.29 -7.48
C GLU A 91 -1.32 14.61 -6.12
N LEU A 92 -1.50 13.27 -6.09
CA LEU A 92 -1.56 12.52 -4.85
C LEU A 92 -0.21 12.52 -4.14
N ALA A 93 0.89 12.35 -4.89
CA ALA A 93 2.23 12.43 -4.35
C ALA A 93 2.54 13.82 -3.76
N ASP A 94 2.17 14.90 -4.46
CA ASP A 94 2.32 16.27 -3.96
C ASP A 94 1.45 16.53 -2.72
N PHE A 95 0.26 15.95 -2.66
CA PHE A 95 -0.61 15.99 -1.50
C PHE A 95 0.00 15.22 -0.32
N TYR A 96 0.47 14.00 -0.58
CA TYR A 96 1.15 13.16 0.42
C TYR A 96 2.39 13.87 1.00
N ALA A 97 3.24 14.46 0.16
CA ALA A 97 4.44 15.17 0.60
C ALA A 97 4.12 16.36 1.51
N ARG A 98 3.00 17.04 1.27
CA ARG A 98 2.54 18.14 2.14
C ARG A 98 2.00 17.65 3.48
N LEU A 99 1.31 16.51 3.49
CA LEU A 99 0.80 15.90 4.72
C LEU A 99 1.91 15.35 5.61
N TYR A 100 2.93 14.77 4.97
CA TYR A 100 4.01 14.05 5.65
C TYR A 100 5.39 14.61 5.26
N PRO A 101 5.70 15.86 5.63
CA PRO A 101 6.90 16.55 5.15
C PRO A 101 8.23 15.94 5.65
N VAL A 102 8.18 15.06 6.65
CA VAL A 102 9.37 14.37 7.19
C VAL A 102 9.62 13.04 6.48
N THR A 103 8.61 12.49 5.79
CA THR A 103 8.75 11.29 4.97
C THR A 103 9.45 11.63 3.65
N GLN A 104 10.11 10.65 3.06
CA GLN A 104 10.55 10.76 1.66
C GLN A 104 9.38 10.44 0.74
N THR A 105 9.20 11.23 -0.32
CA THR A 105 8.18 10.95 -1.36
C THR A 105 8.85 10.72 -2.70
N LEU A 106 8.53 9.59 -3.32
CA LEU A 106 8.93 9.23 -4.68
C LEU A 106 7.72 9.32 -5.60
N ILE A 107 7.93 9.85 -6.81
CA ILE A 107 6.86 10.00 -7.81
C ILE A 107 7.19 9.13 -9.01
N GLY A 108 6.33 8.18 -9.30
CA GLY A 108 6.49 7.28 -10.44
C GLY A 108 5.88 5.91 -10.20
N PRO A 109 5.83 5.06 -11.22
CA PRO A 109 5.34 3.71 -11.07
C PRO A 109 6.34 2.85 -10.27
N TYR A 110 5.83 1.93 -9.46
CA TYR A 110 6.68 1.02 -8.67
C TYR A 110 7.64 0.20 -9.56
N ARG A 111 7.28 -0.06 -10.81
CA ARG A 111 8.09 -0.81 -11.76
C ARG A 111 9.43 -0.15 -12.09
N ASP A 112 9.55 1.16 -11.88
CA ASP A 112 10.78 1.92 -12.13
C ASP A 112 11.74 1.89 -10.91
N ILE A 113 11.28 1.34 -9.77
CA ILE A 113 12.13 1.13 -8.60
C ILE A 113 12.94 -0.15 -8.80
N ASP A 114 14.27 -0.01 -8.77
CA ASP A 114 15.23 -1.09 -8.98
C ASP A 114 16.19 -1.34 -7.80
N PHE A 115 16.06 -0.52 -6.74
CA PHE A 115 16.82 -0.72 -5.50
C PHE A 115 16.08 -1.61 -4.51
N ARG A 116 16.81 -2.17 -3.54
CA ARG A 116 16.24 -3.05 -2.51
C ARG A 116 15.22 -2.34 -1.62
N CYS A 117 14.06 -2.98 -1.45
CA CYS A 117 12.98 -2.58 -0.57
C CYS A 117 12.79 -3.61 0.54
N GLU A 118 13.48 -3.44 1.67
CA GLU A 118 13.49 -4.42 2.77
C GLU A 118 12.10 -4.68 3.34
N ASN A 119 11.37 -3.61 3.64
CA ASN A 119 10.03 -3.67 4.20
C ASN A 119 9.05 -2.88 3.33
N VAL A 120 7.97 -3.53 2.93
CA VAL A 120 6.95 -2.93 2.08
C VAL A 120 5.58 -3.05 2.72
N VAL A 121 4.85 -1.95 2.78
CA VAL A 121 3.40 -1.95 2.98
C VAL A 121 2.74 -1.48 1.69
N ALA A 122 1.63 -2.09 1.30
CA ALA A 122 0.92 -1.65 0.11
C ALA A 122 -0.56 -2.06 0.09
N ASN A 123 -1.34 -1.20 -0.53
CA ASN A 123 -2.65 -1.53 -1.09
C ASN A 123 -2.55 -1.42 -2.61
N PRO A 124 -1.98 -2.43 -3.30
CA PRO A 124 -1.78 -2.38 -4.74
C PRO A 124 -3.11 -2.49 -5.49
N PRO A 125 -3.15 -2.16 -6.80
CA PRO A 125 -4.30 -2.39 -7.64
C PRO A 125 -4.78 -3.85 -7.59
N PHE A 126 -6.11 -4.09 -7.64
CA PHE A 126 -6.70 -5.41 -7.40
C PHE A 126 -6.98 -6.26 -8.64
N GLU A 127 -6.76 -5.73 -9.83
CA GLU A 127 -6.85 -6.53 -11.05
C GLU A 127 -5.81 -7.65 -11.01
N THR A 128 -6.21 -8.86 -11.40
CA THR A 128 -5.33 -10.06 -11.28
C THR A 128 -3.96 -9.85 -11.91
N THR A 129 -3.91 -9.25 -13.10
CA THR A 129 -2.65 -8.96 -13.80
C THR A 129 -1.79 -7.95 -13.04
N GLU A 130 -2.39 -6.92 -12.47
CA GLU A 130 -1.69 -5.90 -11.68
C GLU A 130 -1.12 -6.47 -10.37
N VAL A 131 -1.88 -7.34 -9.69
CA VAL A 131 -1.39 -8.03 -8.48
C VAL A 131 -0.19 -8.91 -8.81
N VAL A 132 -0.25 -9.67 -9.92
CA VAL A 132 0.88 -10.51 -10.36
C VAL A 132 2.09 -9.68 -10.72
N ASP A 133 1.91 -8.58 -11.44
CA ASP A 133 2.98 -7.65 -11.79
C ASP A 133 3.61 -7.04 -10.54
N PHE A 134 2.78 -6.65 -9.57
CA PHE A 134 3.25 -6.12 -8.30
C PHE A 134 4.08 -7.13 -7.52
N LEU A 135 3.60 -8.37 -7.39
CA LEU A 135 4.34 -9.43 -6.70
C LEU A 135 5.63 -9.82 -7.44
N SER A 136 5.62 -9.79 -8.78
CA SER A 136 6.81 -10.05 -9.59
C SER A 136 7.86 -8.94 -9.39
N TRP A 137 7.43 -7.68 -9.35
CA TRP A 137 8.30 -6.56 -9.00
C TRP A 137 8.84 -6.70 -7.58
N LEU A 138 7.97 -6.99 -6.62
CA LEU A 138 8.35 -7.17 -5.21
C LEU A 138 9.42 -8.25 -5.05
N ALA A 139 9.27 -9.39 -5.73
CA ALA A 139 10.25 -10.46 -5.74
C ALA A 139 11.60 -10.05 -6.34
N LYS A 140 11.62 -9.08 -7.24
CA LYS A 140 12.84 -8.53 -7.85
C LYS A 140 13.57 -7.57 -6.93
N VAL A 141 12.85 -6.74 -6.16
CA VAL A 141 13.44 -5.70 -5.30
C VAL A 141 13.67 -6.16 -3.86
N GLN A 142 13.16 -7.33 -3.48
CA GLN A 142 13.39 -7.93 -2.18
C GLN A 142 14.41 -9.05 -2.22
N GLN A 143 15.16 -9.21 -1.14
CA GLN A 143 16.08 -10.30 -0.89
C GLN A 143 15.46 -11.31 0.09
N PRO A 144 15.97 -12.56 0.17
CA PRO A 144 15.52 -13.53 1.16
C PRO A 144 15.52 -12.93 2.59
N GLY A 145 14.39 -13.09 3.28
CA GLY A 145 14.14 -12.53 4.61
C GLY A 145 13.46 -11.17 4.62
N ASP A 146 13.43 -10.43 3.50
CA ASP A 146 12.70 -9.16 3.41
C ASP A 146 11.18 -9.42 3.48
N ARG A 147 10.43 -8.47 4.07
CA ARG A 147 9.02 -8.70 4.41
C ARG A 147 8.08 -7.64 3.84
N SER A 148 6.85 -8.06 3.64
CA SER A 148 5.79 -7.19 3.14
C SER A 148 4.48 -7.44 3.84
N VAL A 149 3.72 -6.37 4.10
CA VAL A 149 2.34 -6.44 4.58
C VAL A 149 1.44 -5.83 3.51
N LEU A 150 0.68 -6.67 2.84
CA LEU A 150 -0.08 -6.31 1.65
C LEU A 150 -1.57 -6.50 1.86
N LEU A 151 -2.36 -5.65 1.23
CA LEU A 151 -3.79 -5.86 1.05
C LEU A 151 -4.03 -6.48 -0.33
N LEU A 152 -4.47 -7.72 -0.38
CA LEU A 152 -4.69 -8.47 -1.62
C LEU A 152 -6.16 -8.87 -1.78
N PRO A 153 -6.64 -9.14 -3.01
CA PRO A 153 -7.95 -9.73 -3.21
C PRO A 153 -8.10 -11.03 -2.42
N HIS A 154 -9.22 -11.21 -1.73
CA HIS A 154 -9.46 -12.38 -0.88
C HIS A 154 -9.31 -13.69 -1.67
N GLY A 155 -8.59 -14.64 -1.08
CA GLY A 155 -8.29 -15.93 -1.69
C GLY A 155 -7.36 -15.85 -2.91
N PHE A 156 -6.68 -14.72 -3.13
CA PHE A 156 -5.75 -14.60 -4.26
C PHE A 156 -4.65 -15.65 -4.21
N ILE A 157 -4.13 -15.95 -3.03
CA ILE A 157 -3.04 -16.90 -2.82
C ILE A 157 -3.51 -18.35 -2.96
N ASP A 158 -4.73 -18.67 -2.54
CA ASP A 158 -5.25 -20.05 -2.52
C ASP A 158 -5.83 -20.53 -3.85
N LYS A 159 -6.20 -19.61 -4.73
CA LYS A 159 -6.82 -19.96 -6.00
C LYS A 159 -5.82 -20.73 -6.88
N GLN A 160 -6.28 -21.81 -7.49
CA GLN A 160 -5.50 -22.48 -8.52
C GLN A 160 -5.22 -21.49 -9.65
N ARG A 161 -3.94 -21.24 -9.92
CA ARG A 161 -3.47 -20.23 -10.86
C ARG A 161 -2.67 -20.85 -11.99
N PRO A 162 -2.58 -20.19 -13.16
CA PRO A 162 -1.63 -20.56 -14.19
C PRO A 162 -0.20 -20.68 -13.63
N LYS A 163 0.61 -21.56 -14.25
CA LYS A 163 1.95 -21.91 -13.77
C LYS A 163 2.84 -20.70 -13.49
N GLY A 164 2.85 -19.70 -14.36
CA GLY A 164 3.67 -18.49 -14.16
C GLY A 164 3.29 -17.69 -12.90
N ILE A 165 1.98 -17.60 -12.56
CA ILE A 165 1.52 -16.94 -11.33
C ILE A 165 1.94 -17.76 -10.11
N GLN A 166 1.83 -19.09 -10.18
CA GLN A 166 2.30 -19.96 -9.10
C GLN A 166 3.80 -19.82 -8.84
N GLU A 167 4.61 -19.69 -9.90
CA GLU A 167 6.06 -19.47 -9.79
C GLU A 167 6.38 -18.16 -9.08
N THR A 168 5.63 -17.09 -9.36
CA THR A 168 5.77 -15.82 -8.63
C THR A 168 5.41 -15.99 -7.15
N LEU A 169 4.28 -16.64 -6.85
CA LEU A 169 3.82 -16.85 -5.47
C LEU A 169 4.80 -17.74 -4.65
N ARG A 170 5.45 -18.72 -5.27
CA ARG A 170 6.44 -19.59 -4.61
C ARG A 170 7.68 -18.85 -4.13
N GLN A 171 7.93 -17.64 -4.63
CA GLN A 171 9.06 -16.82 -4.19
C GLN A 171 8.82 -16.21 -2.80
N PHE A 172 7.62 -16.37 -2.26
CA PHE A 172 7.25 -15.85 -0.95
C PHE A 172 6.77 -16.96 -0.02
N GLU A 173 7.02 -16.78 1.26
CA GLU A 173 6.37 -17.49 2.34
C GLU A 173 5.27 -16.63 2.92
N VAL A 174 4.10 -17.24 3.17
CA VAL A 174 2.98 -16.57 3.84
C VAL A 174 3.13 -16.75 5.34
N LEU A 175 3.55 -15.71 6.04
CA LEU A 175 3.75 -15.76 7.49
C LEU A 175 2.44 -15.56 8.26
N TYR A 176 1.53 -14.76 7.70
CA TYR A 176 0.24 -14.47 8.33
C TYR A 176 -0.77 -14.01 7.29
N ARG A 177 -2.05 -14.27 7.54
CA ARG A 177 -3.13 -13.72 6.73
C ARG A 177 -4.42 -13.60 7.54
N THR A 178 -5.22 -12.61 7.21
CA THR A 178 -6.52 -12.38 7.85
C THR A 178 -7.45 -11.64 6.88
N PRO A 179 -8.74 -12.03 6.81
CA PRO A 179 -9.70 -11.29 6.02
C PRO A 179 -9.82 -9.84 6.49
N MET A 180 -10.03 -8.94 5.56
CA MET A 180 -10.45 -7.58 5.83
C MET A 180 -11.85 -7.60 6.43
N GLN A 181 -12.07 -6.88 7.53
CA GLN A 181 -13.37 -6.83 8.20
C GLN A 181 -14.30 -5.75 7.63
N GLU A 182 -13.72 -4.71 7.12
CA GLU A 182 -14.41 -3.58 6.50
C GLU A 182 -14.57 -3.81 5.00
N ARG A 183 -15.39 -2.99 4.38
CA ARG A 183 -15.50 -2.94 2.92
C ARG A 183 -14.94 -1.63 2.43
N PHE A 184 -14.35 -1.66 1.25
CA PHE A 184 -14.05 -0.42 0.55
C PHE A 184 -15.33 0.34 0.23
N ALA A 185 -15.26 1.66 0.26
CA ALA A 185 -16.38 2.49 -0.14
C ALA A 185 -16.80 2.17 -1.58
N ARG A 186 -18.09 1.96 -1.79
CA ARG A 186 -18.73 1.78 -3.11
C ARG A 186 -18.21 0.61 -3.97
N THR A 187 -17.65 -0.42 -3.36
CA THR A 187 -17.26 -1.63 -4.07
C THR A 187 -17.56 -2.88 -3.25
N ASN A 188 -17.82 -3.98 -3.93
CA ASN A 188 -18.02 -5.30 -3.33
C ASN A 188 -16.72 -6.11 -3.26
N VAL A 189 -15.58 -5.48 -3.50
CA VAL A 189 -14.29 -6.15 -3.42
C VAL A 189 -14.04 -6.60 -1.99
N ILE A 190 -13.77 -7.89 -1.83
CA ILE A 190 -13.37 -8.51 -0.57
C ILE A 190 -11.86 -8.67 -0.64
N ALA A 191 -11.17 -8.21 0.40
CA ALA A 191 -9.71 -8.28 0.49
C ALA A 191 -9.26 -9.00 1.77
N GLU A 192 -7.99 -9.37 1.79
CA GLU A 192 -7.31 -9.92 2.94
C GLU A 192 -5.96 -9.25 3.15
N ILE A 193 -5.56 -9.10 4.40
CA ILE A 193 -4.22 -8.65 4.78
C ILE A 193 -3.32 -9.87 4.79
N VAL A 194 -2.20 -9.78 4.11
CA VAL A 194 -1.22 -10.87 3.99
C VAL A 194 0.16 -10.36 4.40
N VAL A 195 0.86 -11.11 5.25
CA VAL A 195 2.27 -10.89 5.56
C VAL A 195 3.07 -11.91 4.77
N LEU A 196 3.95 -11.42 3.93
CA LEU A 196 4.84 -12.21 3.08
C LEU A 196 6.28 -12.02 3.50
N GLU A 197 7.07 -13.10 3.42
CA GLU A 197 8.52 -13.07 3.51
C GLU A 197 9.11 -13.56 2.18
N ARG A 198 10.10 -12.87 1.65
CA ARG A 198 10.85 -13.28 0.45
C ARG A 198 11.70 -14.51 0.78
N ARG A 199 11.56 -15.57 0.02
CA ARG A 199 12.33 -16.81 0.12
C ARG A 199 13.73 -16.71 -0.49
#